data_fc232f19905a772c2975db459460e72c
#
_entry.id   fc232f19905a772c2975db459460e72c
#
_cell.length_a   1.000
_cell.length_b   1.000
_cell.length_c   1.000
_cell.angle_alpha   90.00
_cell.angle_beta   90.00
_cell.angle_gamma   90.00
#
_symmetry.space_group_name_H-M   'P 1'
#
loop_
_entity.id
_entity.type
_entity.pdbx_description
1 polymer ?
#
loop_
_entity_poly.entity_id
_entity_poly.type
_entity_poly.pdbx_seq_one_letter_code
_entity_poly.pdbx_strand_id
1 'polypeptide(L)'
;MQPDGMEIPRLIIAALRGGSGKTILSIGIIAALRKLDNTIAPFKKGPDYIDAGWLALAADRPCYNLDSFLLSHKDNLQSFLNHSADCSISVIEGNRGLFDGIDLEGSTSTAELAKLLRCPVVLCVDCTKITRTMAAVVMGCSLFDPDVMVKAVILNRVANLRHEKKLRDSIEHYCGIPVLGAIPKLDQQHFPERHLGLVPTPEHDWATDAIEAIANIAEQHLDLKAILKISQQAPGLKAESREQRAEDRGQRAEGRRQTAGGIDLRPENQSLYRESRIQHRVSSVKRIETSGQEPATSIPDKSGSPLRSNKHPVSSIGNPAPKIGIIRDSAFQFYYPENIDALSDMGAEVVFVSPLKDRELLDLDALYIGGGFPETHAEKLADNKSFSRQLKALADDGFPIYAECGGLMYLGEKLILEGNTYSMAGILPVAFDFYKKPQGHGYTIVTVEGENPYYDVGTEIRGHEFHYSRVSNWTGAQSDLVFRMKRGVGIHKDRDGIVYKNVLATYTHVHALGVPGWAAALIRNAVKFRNSR
;
A
#
# COMPACT_ATOMS: atom_id res chain seq x y z
N MET A 1 37.06 -1.30 -4.22
CA MET A 1 35.92 -0.67 -4.88
C MET A 1 34.67 -1.43 -4.43
N GLN A 2 33.86 -0.87 -3.54
CA GLN A 2 32.55 -1.45 -3.23
C GLN A 2 31.64 -1.23 -4.45
N PRO A 3 30.77 -2.20 -4.81
CA PRO A 3 29.90 -2.04 -5.96
C PRO A 3 29.00 -0.82 -5.73
N ASP A 4 28.93 0.03 -6.75
CA ASP A 4 27.97 1.11 -6.83
C ASP A 4 26.56 0.56 -6.54
N GLY A 5 25.76 1.31 -5.77
CA GLY A 5 24.45 0.86 -5.32
C GLY A 5 23.57 0.39 -6.49
N MET A 6 22.68 -0.57 -6.21
CA MET A 6 21.81 -1.19 -7.22
C MET A 6 20.97 -0.12 -7.93
N GLU A 7 21.17 0.03 -9.24
CA GLU A 7 20.38 0.92 -10.09
C GLU A 7 19.06 0.24 -10.44
N ILE A 8 17.97 0.68 -9.83
CA ILE A 8 16.61 0.21 -10.12
C ILE A 8 15.82 1.40 -10.65
N PRO A 9 15.41 1.40 -11.93
CA PRO A 9 14.54 2.44 -12.46
C PRO A 9 13.24 2.51 -11.67
N ARG A 10 12.92 3.69 -11.12
CA ARG A 10 11.75 3.88 -10.27
C ARG A 10 11.24 5.30 -10.28
N LEU A 11 9.96 5.46 -10.07
CA LEU A 11 9.31 6.74 -9.84
C LEU A 11 8.14 6.62 -8.88
N ILE A 12 7.79 7.73 -8.23
CA ILE A 12 6.61 7.82 -7.37
C ILE A 12 5.62 8.83 -7.96
N ILE A 13 4.37 8.43 -8.11
CA ILE A 13 3.27 9.29 -8.54
C ILE A 13 2.62 9.86 -7.29
N ALA A 14 2.76 11.17 -7.08
CA ALA A 14 2.19 11.89 -5.96
C ALA A 14 1.17 12.93 -6.44
N ALA A 15 0.39 13.51 -5.52
CA ALA A 15 -0.52 14.61 -5.83
C ALA A 15 -0.58 15.61 -4.68
N LEU A 16 -1.38 16.66 -4.84
CA LEU A 16 -1.58 17.69 -3.82
C LEU A 16 -2.53 17.23 -2.71
N ARG A 17 -3.44 16.30 -3.02
CA ARG A 17 -4.48 15.81 -2.10
C ARG A 17 -5.08 14.48 -2.57
N GLY A 18 -5.92 13.86 -1.74
CA GLY A 18 -6.80 12.77 -2.15
C GLY A 18 -7.76 13.20 -3.26
N GLY A 19 -8.22 12.26 -4.09
CA GLY A 19 -9.17 12.52 -5.17
C GLY A 19 -8.61 13.31 -6.37
N SER A 20 -7.31 13.52 -6.47
CA SER A 20 -6.67 14.21 -7.62
C SER A 20 -6.51 13.33 -8.87
N GLY A 21 -6.92 12.06 -8.82
CA GLY A 21 -6.84 11.10 -9.93
C GLY A 21 -5.51 10.35 -10.04
N LYS A 22 -4.72 10.29 -8.97
CA LYS A 22 -3.46 9.51 -8.93
C LYS A 22 -3.62 8.06 -9.37
N THR A 23 -4.64 7.37 -8.85
CA THR A 23 -4.86 5.95 -9.08
C THR A 23 -5.13 5.67 -10.55
N ILE A 24 -6.04 6.43 -11.18
CA ILE A 24 -6.31 6.31 -12.61
C ILE A 24 -5.05 6.60 -13.43
N LEU A 25 -4.30 7.63 -13.05
CA LEU A 25 -3.03 7.97 -13.71
C LEU A 25 -2.00 6.85 -13.56
N SER A 26 -1.85 6.28 -12.37
CA SER A 26 -0.91 5.19 -12.10
C SER A 26 -1.26 3.92 -12.88
N ILE A 27 -2.55 3.53 -12.89
CA ILE A 27 -3.08 2.43 -13.70
C ILE A 27 -2.73 2.65 -15.17
N GLY A 28 -3.02 3.85 -15.71
CA GLY A 28 -2.77 4.19 -17.11
C GLY A 28 -1.30 4.11 -17.47
N ILE A 29 -0.42 4.67 -16.66
CA ILE A 29 1.03 4.61 -16.88
C ILE A 29 1.53 3.17 -16.85
N ILE A 30 1.14 2.39 -15.83
CA ILE A 30 1.54 0.98 -15.68
C ILE A 30 1.08 0.17 -16.88
N ALA A 31 -0.20 0.24 -17.24
CA ALA A 31 -0.76 -0.54 -18.33
C ALA A 31 -0.18 -0.12 -19.71
N ALA A 32 -0.01 1.17 -19.95
CA ALA A 32 0.59 1.67 -21.18
C ALA A 32 2.08 1.28 -21.31
N LEU A 33 2.85 1.35 -20.23
CA LEU A 33 4.24 0.90 -20.22
C LEU A 33 4.35 -0.62 -20.42
N ARG A 34 3.42 -1.41 -19.86
CA ARG A 34 3.36 -2.86 -20.12
C ARG A 34 3.11 -3.18 -21.58
N LYS A 35 2.23 -2.43 -22.25
CA LYS A 35 2.02 -2.57 -23.72
C LYS A 35 3.28 -2.28 -24.54
N LEU A 36 4.25 -1.56 -23.98
CA LEU A 36 5.56 -1.30 -24.58
C LEU A 36 6.64 -2.30 -24.12
N ASP A 37 6.23 -3.53 -23.77
CA ASP A 37 7.08 -4.65 -23.37
C ASP A 37 7.94 -4.38 -22.10
N ASN A 38 7.52 -3.46 -21.24
CA ASN A 38 8.17 -3.28 -19.95
C ASN A 38 7.57 -4.20 -18.89
N THR A 39 8.42 -4.78 -18.06
CA THR A 39 8.01 -5.46 -16.82
C THR A 39 7.93 -4.43 -15.70
N ILE A 40 6.75 -4.28 -15.08
CA ILE A 40 6.49 -3.25 -14.09
C ILE A 40 6.36 -3.86 -12.70
N ALA A 41 7.11 -3.33 -11.71
CA ALA A 41 6.86 -3.60 -10.30
C ALA A 41 5.91 -2.52 -9.74
N PRO A 42 4.64 -2.84 -9.49
CA PRO A 42 3.70 -1.89 -8.92
C PRO A 42 3.83 -1.88 -7.39
N PHE A 43 3.79 -0.68 -6.81
CA PHE A 43 3.75 -0.49 -5.35
C PHE A 43 2.69 0.54 -4.98
N LYS A 44 2.05 0.30 -3.84
CA LYS A 44 1.12 1.26 -3.23
C LYS A 44 1.69 1.78 -1.92
N LYS A 45 1.74 3.10 -1.74
CA LYS A 45 2.08 3.69 -0.46
C LYS A 45 0.86 3.65 0.47
N GLY A 46 1.06 3.14 1.68
CA GLY A 46 0.02 3.07 2.70
C GLY A 46 -0.82 1.79 2.68
N PRO A 47 -1.74 1.63 3.64
CA PRO A 47 -2.50 0.40 3.84
C PRO A 47 -3.78 0.39 2.98
N ASP A 48 -3.62 0.33 1.66
CA ASP A 48 -4.71 0.39 0.71
C ASP A 48 -4.74 -0.89 -0.14
N TYR A 49 -5.81 -1.64 -0.06
CA TYR A 49 -5.99 -2.90 -0.79
C TYR A 49 -6.67 -2.69 -2.15
N ILE A 50 -7.56 -1.68 -2.25
CA ILE A 50 -8.38 -1.47 -3.44
C ILE A 50 -7.54 -0.90 -4.58
N ASP A 51 -6.85 0.20 -4.32
CA ASP A 51 -5.95 0.79 -5.31
C ASP A 51 -4.83 -0.20 -5.67
N ALA A 52 -4.26 -0.92 -4.66
CA ALA A 52 -3.25 -1.95 -4.90
C ALA A 52 -3.76 -3.08 -5.82
N GLY A 53 -5.02 -3.50 -5.66
CA GLY A 53 -5.65 -4.49 -6.54
C GLY A 53 -5.72 -4.02 -8.01
N TRP A 54 -6.08 -2.76 -8.25
CA TRP A 54 -6.10 -2.18 -9.59
C TRP A 54 -4.70 -2.05 -10.20
N LEU A 55 -3.72 -1.63 -9.40
CA LEU A 55 -2.32 -1.55 -9.85
C LEU A 55 -1.76 -2.94 -10.19
N ALA A 56 -2.10 -3.96 -9.39
CA ALA A 56 -1.71 -5.34 -9.63
C ALA A 56 -2.29 -5.86 -10.96
N LEU A 57 -3.58 -5.62 -11.20
CA LEU A 57 -4.24 -6.01 -12.44
C LEU A 57 -3.64 -5.28 -13.67
N ALA A 58 -3.34 -3.98 -13.54
CA ALA A 58 -2.70 -3.20 -14.60
C ALA A 58 -1.29 -3.71 -14.95
N ALA A 59 -0.52 -4.11 -13.94
CA ALA A 59 0.84 -4.62 -14.09
C ALA A 59 0.90 -6.10 -14.47
N ASP A 60 -0.20 -6.86 -14.28
CA ASP A 60 -0.25 -8.33 -14.32
C ASP A 60 0.75 -8.98 -13.34
N ARG A 61 0.92 -8.35 -12.17
CA ARG A 61 1.84 -8.77 -11.10
C ARG A 61 1.30 -8.32 -9.74
N PRO A 62 1.65 -8.98 -8.63
CA PRO A 62 1.29 -8.52 -7.30
C PRO A 62 1.73 -7.07 -7.05
N CYS A 63 0.88 -6.28 -6.40
CA CYS A 63 1.21 -4.94 -5.95
C CYS A 63 1.49 -4.96 -4.45
N TYR A 64 2.68 -4.57 -4.05
CA TYR A 64 3.14 -4.59 -2.68
C TYR A 64 2.95 -3.24 -2.00
N ASN A 65 2.68 -3.27 -0.67
CA ASN A 65 2.41 -2.06 0.09
C ASN A 65 3.66 -1.56 0.82
N LEU A 66 4.03 -0.31 0.57
CA LEU A 66 5.13 0.37 1.27
C LEU A 66 4.56 1.37 2.28
N ASP A 67 4.79 1.13 3.57
CA ASP A 67 4.17 1.91 4.63
C ASP A 67 5.14 2.20 5.78
N SER A 68 5.43 3.49 6.02
CA SER A 68 6.38 3.91 7.06
C SER A 68 5.81 3.87 8.48
N PHE A 69 4.50 3.62 8.65
CA PHE A 69 3.90 3.39 9.96
C PHE A 69 3.91 1.92 10.34
N LEU A 70 3.54 1.05 9.41
CA LEU A 70 3.44 -0.39 9.62
C LEU A 70 4.83 -1.05 9.63
N LEU A 71 5.73 -0.57 8.76
CA LEU A 71 7.03 -1.16 8.50
C LEU A 71 8.17 -0.23 8.94
N SER A 72 9.27 -0.83 9.37
CA SER A 72 10.51 -0.09 9.55
C SER A 72 11.04 0.41 8.19
N HIS A 73 11.92 1.41 8.19
CA HIS A 73 12.59 1.88 6.98
C HIS A 73 13.35 0.74 6.27
N LYS A 74 13.98 -0.14 7.06
CA LYS A 74 14.70 -1.31 6.55
C LYS A 74 13.76 -2.28 5.84
N ASP A 75 12.60 -2.57 6.44
CA ASP A 75 11.65 -3.54 5.86
C ASP A 75 10.99 -2.97 4.60
N ASN A 76 10.66 -1.66 4.57
CA ASN A 76 10.21 -1.00 3.35
C ASN A 76 11.24 -1.08 2.22
N LEU A 77 12.51 -0.80 2.53
CA LEU A 77 13.59 -0.88 1.53
C LEU A 77 13.80 -2.31 1.06
N GLN A 78 13.78 -3.28 1.96
CA GLN A 78 13.97 -4.69 1.61
C GLN A 78 12.80 -5.22 0.77
N SER A 79 11.53 -4.91 1.13
CA SER A 79 10.37 -5.26 0.33
C SER A 79 10.46 -4.64 -1.07
N PHE A 80 10.82 -3.35 -1.16
CA PHE A 80 11.03 -2.69 -2.44
C PHE A 80 12.10 -3.39 -3.29
N LEU A 81 13.27 -3.68 -2.72
CA LEU A 81 14.38 -4.33 -3.45
C LEU A 81 14.02 -5.74 -3.93
N ASN A 82 13.37 -6.52 -3.07
CA ASN A 82 12.99 -7.90 -3.40
C ASN A 82 12.01 -7.99 -4.57
N HIS A 83 11.05 -7.06 -4.64
CA HIS A 83 9.98 -7.12 -5.62
C HIS A 83 10.24 -6.28 -6.88
N SER A 84 11.36 -5.53 -6.90
CA SER A 84 11.79 -4.73 -8.05
C SER A 84 12.90 -5.39 -8.89
N ALA A 85 13.56 -6.42 -8.38
CA ALA A 85 14.84 -6.92 -8.90
C ALA A 85 14.77 -7.44 -10.35
N ASP A 86 13.63 -7.97 -10.76
CA ASP A 86 13.38 -8.57 -12.08
C ASP A 86 12.52 -7.68 -12.99
N CYS A 87 12.36 -6.40 -12.66
CA CYS A 87 11.49 -5.48 -13.38
C CYS A 87 12.26 -4.38 -14.10
N SER A 88 11.72 -3.95 -15.26
CA SER A 88 12.28 -2.84 -16.04
C SER A 88 12.11 -1.50 -15.31
N ILE A 89 11.02 -1.36 -14.55
CA ILE A 89 10.69 -0.15 -13.82
C ILE A 89 9.78 -0.45 -12.62
N SER A 90 9.99 0.28 -11.53
CA SER A 90 9.08 0.29 -10.37
C SER A 90 8.24 1.56 -10.37
N VAL A 91 6.93 1.41 -10.29
CA VAL A 91 5.97 2.52 -10.20
C VAL A 91 5.29 2.48 -8.84
N ILE A 92 5.51 3.52 -8.04
CA ILE A 92 4.93 3.64 -6.70
C ILE A 92 3.80 4.66 -6.75
N GLU A 93 2.59 4.26 -6.38
CA GLU A 93 1.51 5.22 -6.17
C GLU A 93 1.54 5.76 -4.74
N GLY A 94 1.63 7.08 -4.60
CA GLY A 94 1.54 7.79 -3.34
C GLY A 94 0.13 7.78 -2.75
N ASN A 95 0.00 8.16 -1.49
CA ASN A 95 -1.28 8.28 -0.80
C ASN A 95 -1.52 9.74 -0.36
N ARG A 96 -2.78 10.20 -0.36
CA ARG A 96 -3.19 11.58 -0.02
C ARG A 96 -2.38 12.63 -0.78
N GLY A 97 -1.97 13.72 -0.11
CA GLY A 97 -1.04 14.71 -0.65
C GLY A 97 0.42 14.29 -0.46
N LEU A 98 1.32 14.90 -1.24
CA LEU A 98 2.76 14.58 -1.24
C LEU A 98 3.36 14.64 0.17
N PHE A 99 2.99 15.65 0.95
CA PHE A 99 3.54 15.91 2.29
C PHE A 99 2.59 15.52 3.43
N ASP A 100 1.40 14.98 3.13
CA ASP A 100 0.42 14.61 4.14
C ASP A 100 0.89 13.37 4.91
N GLY A 101 1.02 13.51 6.23
CA GLY A 101 1.35 12.45 7.16
C GLY A 101 0.34 12.35 8.31
N ILE A 102 0.68 11.59 9.33
CA ILE A 102 -0.14 11.41 10.55
C ILE A 102 0.22 12.39 11.65
N ASP A 103 1.30 13.13 11.49
CA ASP A 103 1.87 14.11 12.42
C ASP A 103 2.26 15.40 11.70
N LEU A 104 2.69 16.39 12.47
CA LEU A 104 3.10 17.69 11.96
C LEU A 104 4.33 17.61 11.05
N GLU A 105 5.22 16.69 11.34
CA GLU A 105 6.48 16.46 10.61
C GLU A 105 6.25 15.71 9.29
N GLY A 106 5.07 15.12 9.08
CA GLY A 106 4.74 14.33 7.90
C GLY A 106 5.50 13.00 7.84
N SER A 107 5.81 12.39 8.99
CA SER A 107 6.70 11.21 9.11
C SER A 107 6.26 9.99 8.29
N THR A 108 4.98 9.91 7.95
CA THR A 108 4.40 8.84 7.12
C THR A 108 3.96 9.33 5.75
N SER A 109 4.43 10.49 5.30
CA SER A 109 4.03 11.06 4.00
C SER A 109 4.62 10.30 2.81
N THR A 110 4.07 10.58 1.62
CA THR A 110 4.66 10.12 0.35
C THR A 110 6.05 10.71 0.13
N ALA A 111 6.30 11.93 0.63
CA ALA A 111 7.61 12.59 0.57
C ALA A 111 8.69 11.82 1.36
N GLU A 112 8.36 11.34 2.56
CA GLU A 112 9.31 10.53 3.35
C GLU A 112 9.64 9.20 2.66
N LEU A 113 8.66 8.54 2.06
CA LEU A 113 8.91 7.34 1.25
C LEU A 113 9.76 7.66 0.02
N ALA A 114 9.51 8.79 -0.66
CA ALA A 114 10.32 9.21 -1.81
C ALA A 114 11.78 9.47 -1.41
N LYS A 115 12.03 10.06 -0.25
CA LYS A 115 13.39 10.26 0.30
C LYS A 115 14.05 8.92 0.67
N LEU A 116 13.32 8.04 1.38
CA LEU A 116 13.80 6.71 1.75
C LEU A 116 14.28 5.92 0.53
N LEU A 117 13.47 5.92 -0.52
CA LEU A 117 13.76 5.21 -1.76
C LEU A 117 14.60 6.05 -2.74
N ARG A 118 15.00 7.27 -2.41
CA ARG A 118 15.68 8.21 -3.32
C ARG A 118 14.97 8.27 -4.68
N CYS A 119 13.66 8.41 -4.65
CA CYS A 119 12.77 8.20 -5.78
C CYS A 119 12.36 9.51 -6.43
N PRO A 120 12.52 9.69 -7.75
CA PRO A 120 11.95 10.82 -8.48
C PRO A 120 10.43 10.88 -8.31
N VAL A 121 9.89 12.07 -8.06
CA VAL A 121 8.46 12.32 -7.92
C VAL A 121 7.90 12.91 -9.20
N VAL A 122 6.85 12.30 -9.73
CA VAL A 122 5.97 12.84 -10.76
C VAL A 122 4.71 13.35 -10.08
N LEU A 123 4.48 14.65 -10.12
CA LEU A 123 3.38 15.31 -9.41
C LEU A 123 2.13 15.40 -10.30
N CYS A 124 1.09 14.66 -9.98
CA CYS A 124 -0.25 14.76 -10.57
C CYS A 124 -0.98 15.95 -9.95
N VAL A 125 -1.37 16.94 -10.76
CA VAL A 125 -2.07 18.14 -10.29
C VAL A 125 -3.47 18.25 -10.90
N ASP A 126 -4.47 18.40 -10.04
CA ASP A 126 -5.85 18.66 -10.46
C ASP A 126 -5.97 20.11 -10.94
N CYS A 127 -6.22 20.28 -12.23
CA CYS A 127 -6.24 21.59 -12.91
C CYS A 127 -7.65 22.23 -12.96
N THR A 128 -8.62 21.69 -12.21
CA THR A 128 -9.99 22.22 -12.21
C THR A 128 -10.02 23.69 -11.75
N LYS A 129 -10.49 24.58 -12.64
CA LYS A 129 -10.68 26.03 -12.38
C LYS A 129 -9.42 26.78 -11.93
N ILE A 130 -8.22 26.32 -12.30
CA ILE A 130 -6.94 26.95 -11.97
C ILE A 130 -6.08 27.11 -13.23
N THR A 131 -5.25 28.15 -13.29
CA THR A 131 -4.29 28.40 -14.38
C THR A 131 -2.89 28.71 -13.80
N ARG A 132 -2.35 29.90 -14.03
CA ARG A 132 -1.01 30.31 -13.59
C ARG A 132 -0.74 30.09 -12.08
N THR A 133 -1.75 30.18 -11.22
CA THR A 133 -1.62 29.89 -9.78
C THR A 133 -1.10 28.46 -9.52
N MET A 134 -1.35 27.50 -10.43
CA MET A 134 -0.79 26.15 -10.31
C MET A 134 0.75 26.17 -10.31
N ALA A 135 1.40 27.07 -11.04
CA ALA A 135 2.85 27.19 -10.99
C ALA A 135 3.35 27.59 -9.58
N ALA A 136 2.63 28.48 -8.88
CA ALA A 136 2.97 28.82 -7.50
C ALA A 136 2.81 27.63 -6.54
N VAL A 137 1.77 26.79 -6.75
CA VAL A 137 1.56 25.57 -5.96
C VAL A 137 2.67 24.55 -6.23
N VAL A 138 2.98 24.27 -7.49
CA VAL A 138 4.08 23.35 -7.88
C VAL A 138 5.42 23.83 -7.34
N MET A 139 5.70 25.13 -7.44
CA MET A 139 6.89 25.75 -6.87
C MET A 139 6.94 25.53 -5.35
N GLY A 140 5.83 25.76 -4.64
CA GLY A 140 5.72 25.48 -3.20
C GLY A 140 6.08 24.03 -2.88
N CYS A 141 5.50 23.05 -3.59
CA CYS A 141 5.81 21.65 -3.39
C CYS A 141 7.28 21.32 -3.67
N SER A 142 7.89 21.94 -4.66
CA SER A 142 9.29 21.65 -5.03
C SER A 142 10.32 22.31 -4.11
N LEU A 143 9.92 23.33 -3.34
CA LEU A 143 10.79 24.07 -2.42
C LEU A 143 10.54 23.75 -0.95
N PHE A 144 9.39 23.17 -0.61
CA PHE A 144 8.99 22.87 0.77
C PHE A 144 9.97 21.91 1.45
N ASP A 145 10.37 20.86 0.75
CA ASP A 145 11.44 19.96 1.20
C ASP A 145 12.43 19.72 0.04
N PRO A 146 13.65 20.25 0.13
CA PRO A 146 14.66 20.17 -0.93
C PRO A 146 15.19 18.75 -1.18
N ASP A 147 15.00 17.82 -0.24
CA ASP A 147 15.40 16.42 -0.38
C ASP A 147 14.38 15.62 -1.22
N VAL A 148 13.20 16.19 -1.49
CA VAL A 148 12.18 15.56 -2.33
C VAL A 148 12.38 15.96 -3.79
N MET A 149 12.69 14.98 -4.63
CA MET A 149 13.02 15.20 -6.04
C MET A 149 11.76 15.31 -6.91
N VAL A 150 11.06 16.44 -6.91
CA VAL A 150 9.96 16.69 -7.86
C VAL A 150 10.56 16.91 -9.26
N LYS A 151 10.47 15.92 -10.14
CA LYS A 151 11.13 15.91 -11.46
C LYS A 151 10.21 16.24 -12.61
N ALA A 152 8.90 16.04 -12.46
CA ALA A 152 7.92 16.32 -13.50
C ALA A 152 6.54 16.57 -12.94
N VAL A 153 5.67 17.13 -13.78
CA VAL A 153 4.25 17.36 -13.51
C VAL A 153 3.41 16.69 -14.59
N ILE A 154 2.27 16.11 -14.21
CA ILE A 154 1.20 15.70 -15.12
C ILE A 154 -0.05 16.50 -14.75
N LEU A 155 -0.63 17.17 -15.74
CA LEU A 155 -1.86 17.94 -15.60
C LEU A 155 -3.05 17.00 -15.70
N ASN A 156 -3.93 17.00 -14.70
CA ASN A 156 -5.17 16.22 -14.72
C ASN A 156 -6.39 17.13 -14.76
N ARG A 157 -7.48 16.65 -15.36
CA ARG A 157 -8.77 17.37 -15.50
C ARG A 157 -8.62 18.72 -16.24
N VAL A 158 -7.83 18.71 -17.30
CA VAL A 158 -7.65 19.88 -18.16
C VAL A 158 -8.91 20.14 -18.99
N ALA A 159 -9.33 21.39 -19.11
CA ALA A 159 -10.59 21.73 -19.76
C ALA A 159 -10.50 21.74 -21.29
N ASN A 160 -9.36 22.22 -21.87
CA ASN A 160 -9.11 22.32 -23.30
C ASN A 160 -7.63 22.68 -23.58
N LEU A 161 -7.23 22.69 -24.85
CA LEU A 161 -5.86 22.99 -25.28
C LEU A 161 -5.34 24.38 -24.84
N ARG A 162 -6.21 25.41 -24.84
CA ARG A 162 -5.83 26.74 -24.36
C ARG A 162 -5.54 26.75 -22.86
N HIS A 163 -6.27 25.97 -22.11
CA HIS A 163 -6.08 25.79 -20.68
C HIS A 163 -4.76 25.04 -20.40
N GLU A 164 -4.54 23.95 -21.10
CA GLU A 164 -3.28 23.20 -21.05
C GLU A 164 -2.08 24.10 -21.32
N LYS A 165 -2.09 24.82 -22.46
CA LYS A 165 -0.98 25.68 -22.84
C LYS A 165 -0.64 26.70 -21.75
N LYS A 166 -1.64 27.34 -21.15
CA LYS A 166 -1.41 28.31 -20.05
C LYS A 166 -0.79 27.66 -18.82
N LEU A 167 -1.22 26.45 -18.47
CA LEU A 167 -0.70 25.71 -17.32
C LEU A 167 0.75 25.27 -17.59
N ARG A 168 1.00 24.67 -18.74
CA ARG A 168 2.31 24.19 -19.18
C ARG A 168 3.31 25.32 -19.21
N ASP A 169 3.01 26.38 -19.98
CA ASP A 169 3.89 27.56 -20.12
C ASP A 169 4.20 28.17 -18.73
N SER A 170 3.21 28.23 -17.83
CA SER A 170 3.43 28.78 -16.48
C SER A 170 4.32 27.89 -15.61
N ILE A 171 4.08 26.58 -15.59
CA ILE A 171 4.83 25.64 -14.75
C ILE A 171 6.27 25.53 -15.26
N GLU A 172 6.47 25.32 -16.56
CA GLU A 172 7.80 25.19 -17.13
C GLU A 172 8.61 26.48 -17.00
N HIS A 173 8.00 27.64 -17.22
CA HIS A 173 8.67 28.94 -17.09
C HIS A 173 9.07 29.27 -15.64
N TYR A 174 8.14 29.14 -14.68
CA TYR A 174 8.39 29.59 -13.31
C TYR A 174 9.07 28.54 -12.44
N CYS A 175 8.82 27.25 -12.68
CA CYS A 175 9.36 26.18 -11.85
C CYS A 175 10.56 25.46 -12.50
N GLY A 176 10.76 25.57 -13.81
CA GLY A 176 11.76 24.80 -14.55
C GLY A 176 11.51 23.29 -14.50
N ILE A 177 10.27 22.87 -14.27
CA ILE A 177 9.86 21.46 -14.15
C ILE A 177 9.04 21.10 -15.38
N PRO A 178 9.41 20.05 -16.15
CA PRO A 178 8.69 19.65 -17.36
C PRO A 178 7.28 19.14 -17.04
N VAL A 179 6.34 19.45 -17.94
CA VAL A 179 5.00 18.91 -17.94
C VAL A 179 4.94 17.73 -18.92
N LEU A 180 4.79 16.50 -18.45
CA LEU A 180 4.86 15.27 -19.23
C LEU A 180 3.53 14.87 -19.89
N GLY A 181 2.50 15.65 -19.70
CA GLY A 181 1.22 15.39 -20.34
C GLY A 181 0.07 16.09 -19.66
N ALA A 182 -1.10 16.01 -20.31
CA ALA A 182 -2.31 16.65 -19.85
C ALA A 182 -3.52 15.74 -20.14
N ILE A 183 -4.13 15.22 -19.10
CA ILE A 183 -5.33 14.38 -19.18
C ILE A 183 -6.56 15.30 -19.12
N PRO A 184 -7.49 15.20 -20.08
CA PRO A 184 -8.73 15.93 -20.04
C PRO A 184 -9.61 15.45 -18.88
N LYS A 185 -10.68 16.21 -18.59
CA LYS A 185 -11.69 15.75 -17.65
C LYS A 185 -12.40 14.52 -18.27
N LEU A 186 -12.21 13.38 -17.63
CA LEU A 186 -12.89 12.12 -18.02
C LEU A 186 -14.32 12.12 -17.49
N ASP A 187 -15.25 11.56 -18.27
CA ASP A 187 -16.63 11.36 -17.83
C ASP A 187 -16.70 10.19 -16.83
N GLN A 188 -17.59 10.29 -15.85
CA GLN A 188 -17.74 9.33 -14.76
C GLN A 188 -18.17 7.90 -15.20
N GLN A 189 -18.53 7.73 -16.48
CA GLN A 189 -19.00 6.44 -17.01
C GLN A 189 -17.92 5.36 -17.10
N HIS A 190 -16.63 5.72 -17.00
CA HIS A 190 -15.53 4.78 -17.19
C HIS A 190 -15.05 4.13 -15.88
N PHE A 191 -15.39 4.69 -14.72
CA PHE A 191 -14.99 4.15 -13.41
C PHE A 191 -16.05 4.44 -12.34
N PRO A 192 -16.81 3.43 -11.90
CA PRO A 192 -17.69 3.59 -10.75
C PRO A 192 -16.86 3.78 -9.48
N GLU A 193 -16.99 4.96 -8.90
CA GLU A 193 -16.44 5.26 -7.58
C GLU A 193 -17.49 4.92 -6.52
N ARG A 194 -17.11 4.19 -5.49
CA ARG A 194 -17.82 4.16 -4.20
C ARG A 194 -17.41 5.39 -3.38
N HIS A 195 -18.06 5.61 -2.25
CA HIS A 195 -17.78 6.75 -1.35
C HIS A 195 -16.30 6.91 -0.94
N LEU A 196 -15.44 5.93 -1.22
CA LEU A 196 -14.04 5.83 -0.80
C LEU A 196 -13.05 5.55 -1.93
N GLY A 197 -13.44 5.68 -3.17
CA GLY A 197 -12.57 5.41 -4.31
C GLY A 197 -13.10 4.33 -5.25
N LEU A 198 -12.20 3.60 -5.91
CA LEU A 198 -12.56 2.56 -6.87
C LEU A 198 -13.26 1.39 -6.18
N VAL A 199 -14.12 0.71 -6.92
CA VAL A 199 -14.71 -0.57 -6.48
C VAL A 199 -13.65 -1.67 -6.64
N PRO A 200 -13.58 -2.66 -5.73
CA PRO A 200 -12.60 -3.75 -5.83
C PRO A 200 -12.66 -4.51 -7.15
N THR A 201 -11.50 -4.85 -7.71
CA THR A 201 -11.37 -5.49 -9.02
C THR A 201 -12.13 -6.80 -9.20
N PRO A 202 -12.21 -7.71 -8.20
CA PRO A 202 -12.93 -8.98 -8.32
C PRO A 202 -14.46 -8.84 -8.46
N GLU A 203 -15.01 -7.65 -8.25
CA GLU A 203 -16.45 -7.39 -8.40
C GLU A 203 -16.84 -7.04 -9.86
N HIS A 204 -15.86 -6.95 -10.80
CA HIS A 204 -16.13 -6.45 -12.15
C HIS A 204 -15.55 -7.30 -13.26
N ASP A 205 -16.42 -7.86 -14.09
CA ASP A 205 -16.04 -8.56 -15.33
C ASP A 205 -15.38 -7.61 -16.36
N TRP A 206 -15.69 -6.31 -16.28
CA TRP A 206 -15.17 -5.28 -17.17
C TRP A 206 -13.86 -4.60 -16.70
N ALA A 207 -13.24 -5.07 -15.61
CA ALA A 207 -12.03 -4.42 -15.07
C ALA A 207 -10.87 -4.39 -16.10
N THR A 208 -10.74 -5.44 -16.90
CA THR A 208 -9.73 -5.52 -17.98
C THR A 208 -9.97 -4.48 -19.07
N ASP A 209 -11.21 -4.32 -19.51
CA ASP A 209 -11.59 -3.34 -20.56
C ASP A 209 -11.36 -1.91 -20.05
N ALA A 210 -11.65 -1.67 -18.77
CA ALA A 210 -11.40 -0.40 -18.13
C ALA A 210 -9.91 -0.05 -18.09
N ILE A 211 -9.05 -1.00 -17.73
CA ILE A 211 -7.59 -0.81 -17.74
C ILE A 211 -7.10 -0.51 -19.15
N GLU A 212 -7.62 -1.21 -20.17
CA GLU A 212 -7.24 -0.96 -21.55
C GLU A 212 -7.65 0.45 -22.01
N ALA A 213 -8.85 0.88 -21.67
CA ALA A 213 -9.34 2.24 -21.97
C ALA A 213 -8.43 3.32 -21.33
N ILE A 214 -8.01 3.13 -20.06
CA ILE A 214 -7.11 4.07 -19.40
C ILE A 214 -5.70 4.01 -19.98
N ALA A 215 -5.21 2.83 -20.35
CA ALA A 215 -3.92 2.70 -21.03
C ALA A 215 -3.89 3.52 -22.33
N ASN A 216 -4.95 3.43 -23.13
CA ASN A 216 -5.10 4.21 -24.36
C ASN A 216 -5.11 5.73 -24.10
N ILE A 217 -5.78 6.16 -23.00
CA ILE A 217 -5.74 7.58 -22.58
C ILE A 217 -4.32 7.99 -22.20
N ALA A 218 -3.59 7.16 -21.47
CA ALA A 218 -2.21 7.45 -21.10
C ALA A 218 -1.30 7.53 -22.34
N GLU A 219 -1.43 6.62 -23.30
CA GLU A 219 -0.68 6.63 -24.57
C GLU A 219 -0.95 7.89 -25.38
N GLN A 220 -2.18 8.39 -25.41
CA GLN A 220 -2.55 9.58 -26.17
C GLN A 220 -2.14 10.91 -25.54
N HIS A 221 -2.08 10.96 -24.20
CA HIS A 221 -1.97 12.21 -23.47
C HIS A 221 -0.68 12.38 -22.67
N LEU A 222 0.16 11.33 -22.56
CA LEU A 222 1.39 11.35 -21.75
C LEU A 222 2.63 11.05 -22.60
N ASP A 223 3.73 11.71 -22.27
CA ASP A 223 5.05 11.36 -22.78
C ASP A 223 5.64 10.19 -21.98
N LEU A 224 5.27 8.96 -22.35
CA LEU A 224 5.72 7.73 -21.70
C LEU A 224 7.24 7.55 -21.78
N LYS A 225 7.90 8.04 -22.85
CA LYS A 225 9.36 7.97 -22.99
C LYS A 225 10.06 8.86 -21.98
N ALA A 226 9.55 10.07 -21.77
CA ALA A 226 10.07 10.97 -20.74
C ALA A 226 9.83 10.43 -19.33
N ILE A 227 8.70 9.76 -19.08
CA ILE A 227 8.40 9.07 -17.82
C ILE A 227 9.45 7.97 -17.55
N LEU A 228 9.74 7.11 -18.53
CA LEU A 228 10.79 6.09 -18.43
C LEU A 228 12.16 6.73 -18.17
N LYS A 229 12.52 7.78 -18.90
CA LYS A 229 13.79 8.50 -18.71
C LYS A 229 13.92 9.07 -17.28
N ILE A 230 12.85 9.58 -16.70
CA ILE A 230 12.86 10.08 -15.31
C ILE A 230 13.08 8.92 -14.33
N SER A 231 12.46 7.78 -14.53
CA SER A 231 12.64 6.61 -13.65
C SER A 231 14.09 6.12 -13.64
N GLN A 232 14.78 6.17 -14.78
CA GLN A 232 16.19 5.82 -14.93
C GLN A 232 17.15 6.82 -14.27
N GLN A 233 16.69 8.03 -13.95
CA GLN A 233 17.47 9.03 -13.22
C GLN A 233 17.45 8.82 -11.68
N ALA A 234 16.77 7.79 -11.21
CA ALA A 234 16.73 7.47 -9.79
C ALA A 234 18.13 7.07 -9.31
N PRO A 235 18.70 7.75 -8.28
CA PRO A 235 20.03 7.45 -7.79
C PRO A 235 20.12 6.04 -7.22
N GLY A 236 21.26 5.35 -7.37
CA GLY A 236 21.48 4.01 -6.82
C GLY A 236 21.08 3.90 -5.35
N LEU A 237 20.46 2.79 -4.97
CA LEU A 237 20.11 2.47 -3.57
C LEU A 237 21.29 1.79 -2.91
N LYS A 238 21.78 2.36 -1.80
CA LYS A 238 22.79 1.73 -0.94
C LYS A 238 22.06 1.05 0.22
N ALA A 239 22.45 -0.16 0.55
CA ALA A 239 22.10 -0.76 1.84
C ALA A 239 22.85 0.04 2.92
N GLU A 240 22.19 1.02 3.53
CA GLU A 240 22.82 1.84 4.57
C GLU A 240 23.00 1.04 5.86
N SER A 241 24.20 1.11 6.44
CA SER A 241 24.46 0.57 7.78
C SER A 241 23.72 1.40 8.85
N ARG A 242 23.38 0.75 9.97
CA ARG A 242 22.65 1.37 11.10
C ARG A 242 23.37 2.60 11.68
N GLU A 243 24.69 2.64 11.60
CA GLU A 243 25.56 3.69 12.14
C GLU A 243 25.51 4.97 11.32
N GLN A 244 25.56 4.89 9.99
CA GLN A 244 25.48 6.07 9.10
C GLN A 244 24.15 6.84 9.24
N ARG A 245 23.03 6.15 9.52
CA ARG A 245 21.71 6.79 9.73
C ARG A 245 21.58 7.53 11.05
N ALA A 246 22.28 7.08 12.09
CA ALA A 246 22.29 7.76 13.38
C ALA A 246 23.08 9.07 13.29
N GLU A 247 24.22 9.07 12.59
CA GLU A 247 25.05 10.26 12.33
C GLU A 247 24.33 11.27 11.43
N ASP A 248 23.71 10.83 10.34
CA ASP A 248 22.94 11.69 9.42
C ASP A 248 21.73 12.34 10.12
N ARG A 249 21.02 11.61 10.99
CA ARG A 249 19.93 12.17 11.81
C ARG A 249 20.43 13.19 12.82
N GLY A 250 21.57 12.95 13.45
CA GLY A 250 22.21 13.87 14.37
C GLY A 250 22.59 15.18 13.68
N GLN A 251 23.28 15.11 12.55
CA GLN A 251 23.69 16.28 11.76
C GLN A 251 22.51 17.07 11.17
N ARG A 252 21.43 16.37 10.73
CA ARG A 252 20.20 17.02 10.22
C ARG A 252 19.39 17.70 11.33
N ALA A 253 19.33 17.10 12.53
CA ALA A 253 18.67 17.73 13.69
C ALA A 253 19.42 18.98 14.15
N GLU A 254 20.75 18.96 14.08
CA GLU A 254 21.61 20.08 14.43
C GLU A 254 21.55 21.21 13.38
N GLY A 255 21.57 20.88 12.09
CA GLY A 255 21.35 21.82 10.99
C GLY A 255 19.97 22.47 11.01
N ARG A 256 18.90 21.73 11.37
CA ARG A 256 17.53 22.30 11.53
C ARG A 256 17.44 23.22 12.76
N ARG A 257 18.13 22.93 13.85
CA ARG A 257 18.18 23.82 15.03
C ARG A 257 18.94 25.11 14.73
N GLN A 258 20.01 25.06 13.96
CA GLN A 258 20.75 26.24 13.53
C GLN A 258 19.96 27.11 12.54
N THR A 259 19.16 26.53 11.63
CA THR A 259 18.30 27.30 10.72
C THR A 259 17.02 27.82 11.40
N ALA A 260 16.46 27.12 12.38
CA ALA A 260 15.29 27.58 13.13
C ALA A 260 15.60 28.68 14.16
N GLY A 261 16.85 28.74 14.65
CA GLY A 261 17.29 29.77 15.61
C GLY A 261 17.66 31.12 14.99
N GLY A 262 17.64 31.27 13.66
CA GLY A 262 18.13 32.45 12.97
C GLY A 262 17.22 33.11 11.94
N ILE A 263 15.94 32.70 11.82
CA ILE A 263 15.04 33.29 10.84
C ILE A 263 14.43 34.60 11.42
N ASP A 264 15.07 35.72 11.15
CA ASP A 264 14.47 37.05 11.29
C ASP A 264 13.46 37.24 10.14
N LEU A 265 12.17 37.19 10.47
CA LEU A 265 11.05 37.32 9.53
C LEU A 265 10.82 38.76 9.04
N ARG A 266 11.78 39.63 9.13
CA ARG A 266 11.65 40.97 8.55
C ARG A 266 11.62 40.92 7.02
N PRO A 267 10.78 41.75 6.36
CA PRO A 267 10.57 41.70 4.90
C PRO A 267 11.83 41.83 4.04
N GLU A 268 12.85 42.48 4.55
CA GLU A 268 14.10 42.76 3.85
C GLU A 268 14.99 41.53 3.62
N ASN A 269 14.86 40.50 4.45
CA ASN A 269 15.66 39.27 4.34
C ASN A 269 15.03 38.17 3.47
N GLN A 270 13.77 38.33 3.07
CA GLN A 270 13.09 37.35 2.20
C GLN A 270 13.56 37.41 0.74
N SER A 271 14.06 38.55 0.26
CA SER A 271 14.53 38.69 -1.12
C SER A 271 15.88 37.98 -1.36
N LEU A 272 16.81 38.11 -0.42
CA LEU A 272 18.14 37.50 -0.51
C LEU A 272 18.10 35.95 -0.46
N TYR A 273 17.16 35.38 0.30
CA TYR A 273 16.98 33.94 0.40
C TYR A 273 16.36 33.33 -0.88
N ARG A 274 15.54 34.12 -1.60
CA ARG A 274 14.96 33.72 -2.89
C ARG A 274 15.98 33.72 -4.02
N GLU A 275 16.81 34.74 -4.11
CA GLU A 275 17.79 34.89 -5.19
C GLU A 275 18.88 33.83 -5.14
N SER A 276 19.39 33.46 -3.96
CA SER A 276 20.45 32.46 -3.82
C SER A 276 19.99 31.05 -4.23
N ARG A 277 18.72 30.67 -3.93
CA ARG A 277 18.19 29.36 -4.31
C ARG A 277 17.79 29.26 -5.79
N ILE A 278 17.29 30.36 -6.37
CA ILE A 278 16.98 30.40 -7.80
C ILE A 278 18.27 30.35 -8.63
N GLN A 279 19.32 31.05 -8.22
CA GLN A 279 20.62 30.99 -8.91
C GLN A 279 21.29 29.61 -8.84
N HIS A 280 21.18 28.91 -7.70
CA HIS A 280 21.74 27.55 -7.58
C HIS A 280 20.99 26.52 -8.47
N ARG A 281 19.71 26.72 -8.71
CA ARG A 281 18.91 25.83 -9.55
C ARG A 281 19.09 26.11 -11.05
N VAL A 282 19.26 27.38 -11.42
CA VAL A 282 19.54 27.76 -12.81
C VAL A 282 20.95 27.31 -13.22
N SER A 283 21.94 27.36 -12.32
CA SER A 283 23.30 26.88 -12.62
C SER A 283 23.38 25.35 -12.73
N SER A 284 22.56 24.58 -12.00
CA SER A 284 22.53 23.12 -12.16
C SER A 284 21.86 22.68 -13.47
N VAL A 285 20.84 23.39 -13.95
CA VAL A 285 20.21 23.12 -15.24
C VAL A 285 21.16 23.46 -16.40
N LYS A 286 21.92 24.59 -16.33
CA LYS A 286 22.91 24.94 -17.37
C LYS A 286 24.08 23.98 -17.46
N ARG A 287 24.46 23.28 -16.37
CA ARG A 287 25.54 22.26 -16.42
C ARG A 287 25.16 20.97 -17.14
N ILE A 288 23.87 20.67 -17.29
CA ILE A 288 23.40 19.48 -18.00
C ILE A 288 23.42 19.67 -19.52
N GLU A 289 23.36 20.92 -20.03
CA GLU A 289 23.36 21.20 -21.47
C GLU A 289 24.75 21.20 -22.14
N THR A 290 25.86 21.16 -21.36
CA THR A 290 27.23 21.30 -21.90
C THR A 290 28.08 20.01 -21.94
N SER A 291 27.54 18.84 -21.59
CA SER A 291 28.27 17.56 -21.69
C SER A 291 27.64 16.61 -22.71
N GLY A 292 27.60 17.03 -23.95
CA GLY A 292 27.31 16.19 -25.10
C GLY A 292 28.63 15.73 -25.76
N GLN A 293 29.03 14.52 -25.50
CA GLN A 293 29.91 13.75 -26.40
C GLN A 293 29.57 12.26 -26.23
N GLU A 294 29.09 11.68 -27.32
CA GLU A 294 29.01 10.24 -27.51
C GLU A 294 30.41 9.62 -27.59
N PRO A 295 30.56 8.36 -27.22
CA PRO A 295 31.13 7.43 -28.17
C PRO A 295 30.40 6.08 -28.27
N ALA A 296 30.62 5.53 -29.45
CA ALA A 296 30.04 4.33 -30.03
C ALA A 296 30.44 3.00 -29.36
N THR A 297 29.47 2.06 -29.50
CA THR A 297 29.59 0.61 -29.75
C THR A 297 30.66 -0.24 -29.07
N SER A 298 30.21 -1.23 -28.33
CA SER A 298 30.45 -2.67 -28.61
C SER A 298 29.85 -3.55 -27.53
N ILE A 299 29.05 -4.53 -27.95
CA ILE A 299 28.57 -5.67 -27.15
C ILE A 299 29.70 -6.68 -27.01
N PRO A 300 29.85 -7.34 -25.86
CA PRO A 300 29.90 -8.78 -25.89
C PRO A 300 29.00 -9.44 -24.84
N ASP A 301 28.27 -10.43 -25.31
CA ASP A 301 27.58 -11.50 -24.66
C ASP A 301 28.47 -12.25 -23.65
N LYS A 302 27.97 -12.45 -22.41
CA LYS A 302 28.35 -13.60 -21.56
C LYS A 302 27.29 -13.85 -20.47
N SER A 303 26.64 -15.00 -20.63
CA SER A 303 25.95 -15.79 -19.64
C SER A 303 26.56 -15.74 -18.21
N GLY A 304 25.76 -15.34 -17.23
CA GLY A 304 26.08 -15.44 -15.82
C GLY A 304 24.86 -15.86 -15.03
N SER A 305 24.94 -17.02 -14.40
CA SER A 305 23.94 -17.72 -13.61
C SER A 305 23.28 -16.90 -12.52
N PRO A 306 22.01 -17.20 -12.13
CA PRO A 306 21.29 -16.43 -11.12
C PRO A 306 21.87 -16.67 -9.72
N LEU A 307 22.03 -15.57 -8.99
CA LEU A 307 22.35 -15.56 -7.55
C LEU A 307 21.25 -16.29 -6.77
N ARG A 308 21.63 -17.43 -6.21
CA ARG A 308 20.78 -18.21 -5.30
C ARG A 308 20.41 -17.39 -4.08
N SER A 309 19.12 -17.18 -3.86
CA SER A 309 18.57 -16.77 -2.58
C SER A 309 18.99 -17.81 -1.52
N ASN A 310 19.55 -17.36 -0.41
CA ASN A 310 19.77 -18.20 0.77
C ASN A 310 18.41 -18.59 1.36
N LYS A 311 17.80 -19.62 0.82
CA LYS A 311 16.71 -20.37 1.47
C LYS A 311 17.35 -21.18 2.58
N HIS A 312 17.04 -20.85 3.82
CA HIS A 312 17.16 -21.83 4.90
C HIS A 312 15.92 -22.73 4.86
N PRO A 313 16.00 -23.96 4.38
CA PRO A 313 14.91 -24.88 4.52
C PRO A 313 14.94 -25.41 5.95
N VAL A 314 13.89 -25.13 6.72
CA VAL A 314 13.56 -25.98 7.85
C VAL A 314 12.94 -27.26 7.25
N SER A 315 13.76 -28.07 6.59
CA SER A 315 13.39 -29.43 6.25
C SER A 315 13.74 -30.33 7.43
N SER A 316 12.80 -30.48 8.36
CA SER A 316 12.74 -31.69 9.18
C SER A 316 12.21 -32.79 8.26
N ILE A 317 13.08 -33.71 7.92
CA ILE A 317 12.77 -34.95 7.22
C ILE A 317 11.60 -35.65 7.94
N GLY A 318 10.41 -35.72 7.30
CA GLY A 318 9.35 -36.60 7.71
C GLY A 318 7.92 -36.07 7.82
N ASN A 319 7.67 -34.75 8.03
CA ASN A 319 6.30 -34.27 8.11
C ASN A 319 5.91 -33.45 6.86
N PRO A 320 4.74 -33.68 6.24
CA PRO A 320 4.27 -32.87 5.12
C PRO A 320 4.10 -31.42 5.54
N ALA A 321 4.19 -30.48 4.58
CA ALA A 321 3.92 -29.07 4.82
C ALA A 321 2.54 -28.85 5.44
N PRO A 322 2.36 -27.91 6.40
CA PRO A 322 1.04 -27.58 6.90
C PRO A 322 0.22 -26.89 5.82
N LYS A 323 -1.06 -27.28 5.69
CA LYS A 323 -2.00 -26.70 4.73
C LYS A 323 -2.74 -25.54 5.37
N ILE A 324 -2.45 -24.34 4.91
CA ILE A 324 -3.12 -23.11 5.38
C ILE A 324 -4.15 -22.67 4.36
N GLY A 325 -5.43 -22.74 4.74
CA GLY A 325 -6.52 -22.18 3.95
C GLY A 325 -6.49 -20.65 4.00
N ILE A 326 -6.72 -20.01 2.85
CA ILE A 326 -6.97 -18.56 2.77
C ILE A 326 -8.31 -18.36 2.09
N ILE A 327 -9.26 -17.74 2.80
CA ILE A 327 -10.54 -17.39 2.17
C ILE A 327 -10.30 -16.25 1.19
N ARG A 328 -10.52 -16.50 -0.12
CA ARG A 328 -10.28 -15.51 -1.16
C ARG A 328 -11.36 -15.56 -2.24
N ASP A 329 -12.22 -14.55 -2.24
CA ASP A 329 -13.26 -14.32 -3.25
C ASP A 329 -13.68 -12.84 -3.26
N SER A 330 -14.81 -12.50 -3.91
CA SER A 330 -15.30 -11.12 -3.95
C SER A 330 -15.75 -10.55 -2.59
N ALA A 331 -16.04 -11.40 -1.59
CA ALA A 331 -16.35 -10.95 -0.24
C ALA A 331 -15.10 -10.73 0.64
N PHE A 332 -14.02 -11.48 0.37
CA PHE A 332 -12.79 -11.49 1.17
C PHE A 332 -11.57 -11.35 0.25
N GLN A 333 -11.09 -10.14 0.08
CA GLN A 333 -10.04 -9.83 -0.89
C GLN A 333 -8.95 -8.88 -0.36
N PHE A 334 -9.05 -8.46 0.90
CA PHE A 334 -8.09 -7.54 1.50
C PHE A 334 -6.97 -8.31 2.18
N TYR A 335 -5.90 -8.55 1.41
CA TYR A 335 -4.68 -9.22 1.83
C TYR A 335 -3.48 -8.44 1.34
N TYR A 336 -2.49 -8.26 2.21
CA TYR A 336 -1.15 -7.93 1.75
C TYR A 336 -0.54 -9.16 1.09
N PRO A 337 0.02 -9.04 -0.13
CA PRO A 337 0.74 -10.16 -0.73
C PRO A 337 1.82 -10.72 0.20
N GLU A 338 2.50 -9.84 0.95
CA GLU A 338 3.52 -10.22 1.93
C GLU A 338 3.02 -11.13 3.04
N ASN A 339 1.73 -11.08 3.40
CA ASN A 339 1.15 -11.99 4.39
C ASN A 339 1.05 -13.41 3.82
N ILE A 340 0.70 -13.52 2.55
CA ILE A 340 0.61 -14.81 1.84
C ILE A 340 2.01 -15.37 1.58
N ASP A 341 2.93 -14.51 1.12
CA ASP A 341 4.33 -14.85 0.87
C ASP A 341 5.01 -15.35 2.15
N ALA A 342 4.78 -14.67 3.29
CA ALA A 342 5.35 -15.07 4.58
C ALA A 342 4.93 -16.47 5.03
N LEU A 343 3.69 -16.91 4.74
CA LEU A 343 3.24 -18.27 5.02
C LEU A 343 3.93 -19.27 4.09
N SER A 344 4.01 -18.97 2.80
CA SER A 344 4.66 -19.81 1.79
C SER A 344 6.17 -19.93 2.03
N ASP A 345 6.86 -18.82 2.34
CA ASP A 345 8.30 -18.78 2.61
C ASP A 345 8.68 -19.57 3.87
N MET A 346 7.77 -19.67 4.83
CA MET A 346 7.93 -20.50 6.02
C MET A 346 7.55 -21.97 5.80
N GLY A 347 7.24 -22.37 4.57
CA GLY A 347 7.02 -23.75 4.16
C GLY A 347 5.57 -24.24 4.29
N ALA A 348 4.59 -23.35 4.39
CA ALA A 348 3.18 -23.74 4.32
C ALA A 348 2.74 -23.99 2.87
N GLU A 349 1.87 -24.99 2.69
CA GLU A 349 1.04 -25.15 1.49
C GLU A 349 -0.16 -24.21 1.60
N VAL A 350 -0.20 -23.16 0.78
CA VAL A 350 -1.32 -22.20 0.75
C VAL A 350 -2.42 -22.72 -0.16
N VAL A 351 -3.64 -22.83 0.36
CA VAL A 351 -4.84 -23.30 -0.35
C VAL A 351 -5.92 -22.22 -0.31
N PHE A 352 -6.38 -21.77 -1.48
CA PHE A 352 -7.48 -20.80 -1.54
C PHE A 352 -8.84 -21.50 -1.46
N VAL A 353 -9.73 -20.99 -0.61
CA VAL A 353 -11.10 -21.47 -0.40
C VAL A 353 -12.09 -20.31 -0.46
N SER A 354 -13.34 -20.58 -0.83
CA SER A 354 -14.36 -19.54 -1.04
C SER A 354 -15.71 -19.93 -0.46
N PRO A 355 -16.18 -19.33 0.63
CA PRO A 355 -17.52 -19.58 1.13
C PRO A 355 -18.64 -19.15 0.17
N LEU A 356 -18.34 -18.36 -0.88
CA LEU A 356 -19.30 -18.03 -1.93
C LEU A 356 -19.46 -19.13 -2.98
N LYS A 357 -18.49 -20.06 -3.10
CA LYS A 357 -18.43 -21.10 -4.15
C LYS A 357 -18.40 -22.51 -3.59
N ASP A 358 -17.58 -22.73 -2.54
CA ASP A 358 -17.32 -24.05 -1.97
C ASP A 358 -18.39 -24.38 -0.92
N ARG A 359 -18.93 -25.57 -0.97
CA ARG A 359 -19.89 -26.07 0.03
C ARG A 359 -19.25 -26.85 1.15
N GLU A 360 -18.04 -27.31 0.93
CA GLU A 360 -17.25 -28.11 1.87
C GLU A 360 -15.91 -27.44 2.09
N LEU A 361 -15.45 -27.48 3.34
CA LEU A 361 -14.08 -27.11 3.68
C LEU A 361 -13.15 -28.27 3.31
N LEU A 362 -12.07 -27.93 2.63
CA LEU A 362 -11.00 -28.88 2.36
C LEU A 362 -10.32 -29.35 3.66
N ASP A 363 -9.54 -30.42 3.60
CA ASP A 363 -8.70 -30.85 4.71
C ASP A 363 -7.54 -29.87 4.89
N LEU A 364 -7.66 -29.00 5.90
CA LEU A 364 -6.77 -27.89 6.22
C LEU A 364 -6.25 -28.02 7.65
N ASP A 365 -5.10 -27.45 7.93
CA ASP A 365 -4.49 -27.41 9.26
C ASP A 365 -4.72 -26.08 9.99
N ALA A 366 -5.00 -25.00 9.27
CA ALA A 366 -5.41 -23.70 9.79
C ALA A 366 -6.10 -22.85 8.71
N LEU A 367 -6.72 -21.73 9.12
CA LEU A 367 -7.40 -20.80 8.22
C LEU A 367 -7.00 -19.36 8.50
N TYR A 368 -6.70 -18.61 7.44
CA TYR A 368 -6.57 -17.16 7.44
C TYR A 368 -7.73 -16.51 6.69
N ILE A 369 -8.46 -15.61 7.34
CA ILE A 369 -9.57 -14.88 6.76
C ILE A 369 -9.25 -13.39 6.80
N GLY A 370 -8.92 -12.81 5.66
CA GLY A 370 -8.65 -11.37 5.56
C GLY A 370 -9.91 -10.52 5.59
N GLY A 371 -9.71 -9.24 5.32
CA GLY A 371 -10.81 -8.30 5.17
C GLY A 371 -11.50 -8.36 3.81
N GLY A 372 -12.47 -7.50 3.65
CA GLY A 372 -13.28 -7.37 2.43
C GLY A 372 -14.61 -6.70 2.72
N PHE A 373 -15.59 -7.00 1.87
CA PHE A 373 -16.95 -6.51 1.97
C PHE A 373 -17.95 -7.67 2.09
N PRO A 374 -17.98 -8.43 3.20
CA PRO A 374 -18.93 -9.53 3.38
C PRO A 374 -20.37 -9.05 3.35
N GLU A 375 -20.65 -7.78 3.69
CA GLU A 375 -21.99 -7.19 3.63
C GLU A 375 -22.55 -7.14 2.21
N THR A 376 -21.72 -7.00 1.18
CA THR A 376 -22.18 -6.99 -0.22
C THR A 376 -22.58 -8.38 -0.72
N HIS A 377 -22.21 -9.41 0.02
CA HIS A 377 -22.49 -10.82 -0.26
C HIS A 377 -23.21 -11.54 0.88
N ALA A 378 -23.83 -10.78 1.81
CA ALA A 378 -24.37 -11.29 3.06
C ALA A 378 -25.40 -12.40 2.85
N GLU A 379 -26.29 -12.28 1.86
CA GLU A 379 -27.29 -13.31 1.51
C GLU A 379 -26.62 -14.62 1.08
N LYS A 380 -25.66 -14.56 0.15
CA LYS A 380 -24.94 -15.77 -0.33
C LYS A 380 -24.15 -16.44 0.77
N LEU A 381 -23.51 -15.66 1.65
CA LEU A 381 -22.78 -16.18 2.81
C LEU A 381 -23.72 -16.85 3.80
N ALA A 382 -24.90 -16.24 4.07
CA ALA A 382 -25.92 -16.79 4.96
C ALA A 382 -26.57 -18.09 4.41
N ASP A 383 -26.69 -18.19 3.10
CA ASP A 383 -27.26 -19.37 2.42
C ASP A 383 -26.30 -20.57 2.44
N ASN A 384 -24.98 -20.35 2.53
CA ASN A 384 -24.01 -21.43 2.58
C ASN A 384 -23.87 -22.02 3.99
N LYS A 385 -24.96 -22.57 4.50
CA LYS A 385 -25.04 -23.19 5.83
C LYS A 385 -24.13 -24.41 6.00
N SER A 386 -23.78 -25.09 4.90
CA SER A 386 -22.89 -26.25 4.95
C SER A 386 -21.48 -25.83 5.35
N PHE A 387 -20.93 -24.86 4.64
CA PHE A 387 -19.59 -24.32 4.92
C PHE A 387 -19.51 -23.71 6.35
N SER A 388 -20.48 -22.88 6.72
CA SER A 388 -20.53 -22.23 8.04
C SER A 388 -20.61 -23.23 9.19
N ARG A 389 -21.41 -24.32 9.06
CA ARG A 389 -21.49 -25.37 10.10
C ARG A 389 -20.18 -26.17 10.22
N GLN A 390 -19.55 -26.51 9.10
CA GLN A 390 -18.27 -27.22 9.11
C GLN A 390 -17.19 -26.35 9.76
N LEU A 391 -17.12 -25.06 9.39
CA LEU A 391 -16.18 -24.10 9.97
C LEU A 391 -16.38 -23.95 11.48
N LYS A 392 -17.66 -23.87 11.93
CA LYS A 392 -17.99 -23.81 13.35
C LYS A 392 -17.56 -25.10 14.09
N ALA A 393 -17.88 -26.26 13.56
CA ALA A 393 -17.50 -27.52 14.16
C ALA A 393 -15.96 -27.64 14.29
N LEU A 394 -15.21 -27.25 13.28
CA LEU A 394 -13.75 -27.22 13.32
C LEU A 394 -13.24 -26.23 14.39
N ALA A 395 -13.82 -25.03 14.48
CA ALA A 395 -13.45 -24.07 15.52
C ALA A 395 -13.75 -24.61 16.94
N ASP A 396 -14.87 -25.31 17.10
CA ASP A 396 -15.25 -25.99 18.35
C ASP A 396 -14.28 -27.15 18.70
N ASP A 397 -13.62 -27.76 17.71
CA ASP A 397 -12.56 -28.76 17.88
C ASP A 397 -11.16 -28.16 18.05
N GLY A 398 -11.05 -26.81 18.10
CA GLY A 398 -9.78 -26.11 18.30
C GLY A 398 -8.98 -25.85 17.03
N PHE A 399 -9.60 -25.90 15.85
CA PHE A 399 -8.99 -25.52 14.58
C PHE A 399 -8.49 -24.06 14.61
N PRO A 400 -7.23 -23.79 14.24
CA PRO A 400 -6.68 -22.44 14.28
C PRO A 400 -7.27 -21.56 13.18
N ILE A 401 -7.82 -20.41 13.58
CA ILE A 401 -8.34 -19.40 12.67
C ILE A 401 -7.78 -18.04 13.07
N TYR A 402 -7.18 -17.33 12.12
CA TYR A 402 -6.85 -15.92 12.24
C TYR A 402 -7.74 -15.12 11.29
N ALA A 403 -8.46 -14.12 11.81
CA ALA A 403 -9.43 -13.37 11.01
C ALA A 403 -9.30 -11.86 11.22
N GLU A 404 -9.39 -11.11 10.11
CA GLU A 404 -9.29 -9.65 10.11
C GLU A 404 -10.56 -9.02 9.53
N CYS A 405 -11.11 -7.98 10.18
CA CYS A 405 -12.17 -7.09 9.72
C CYS A 405 -13.37 -7.83 9.08
N GLY A 406 -13.43 -7.99 7.75
CA GLY A 406 -14.46 -8.79 7.07
C GLY A 406 -14.51 -10.22 7.58
N GLY A 407 -13.35 -10.83 7.85
CA GLY A 407 -13.24 -12.16 8.44
C GLY A 407 -13.81 -12.22 9.86
N LEU A 408 -13.55 -11.21 10.71
CA LEU A 408 -14.18 -11.09 12.02
C LEU A 408 -15.71 -11.04 11.88
N MET A 409 -16.23 -10.24 10.94
CA MET A 409 -17.66 -10.14 10.71
C MET A 409 -18.29 -11.47 10.28
N TYR A 410 -17.62 -12.23 9.41
CA TYR A 410 -18.09 -13.54 8.98
C TYR A 410 -18.08 -14.60 10.10
N LEU A 411 -17.12 -14.54 11.01
CA LEU A 411 -17.07 -15.43 12.17
C LEU A 411 -18.13 -15.08 13.24
N GLY A 412 -18.70 -13.89 13.20
CA GLY A 412 -19.77 -13.46 14.09
C GLY A 412 -21.08 -14.23 13.93
N GLU A 413 -22.08 -13.88 14.72
CA GLU A 413 -23.43 -14.49 14.67
C GLU A 413 -24.21 -14.02 13.45
N LYS A 414 -24.19 -12.71 13.17
CA LYS A 414 -25.05 -12.10 12.14
C LYS A 414 -24.57 -10.70 11.71
N LEU A 415 -24.92 -10.35 10.48
CA LEU A 415 -24.87 -8.98 9.96
C LEU A 415 -26.28 -8.40 9.86
N ILE A 416 -26.44 -7.14 10.23
CA ILE A 416 -27.70 -6.41 10.15
C ILE A 416 -27.54 -5.29 9.14
N LEU A 417 -28.23 -5.39 7.99
CA LEU A 417 -28.12 -4.50 6.85
C LEU A 417 -29.50 -3.94 6.51
N GLU A 418 -29.70 -2.64 6.65
CA GLU A 418 -30.97 -1.97 6.32
C GLU A 418 -32.20 -2.65 6.92
N GLY A 419 -32.06 -3.16 8.16
CA GLY A 419 -33.11 -3.86 8.88
C GLY A 419 -33.23 -5.36 8.60
N ASN A 420 -32.55 -5.89 7.59
CA ASN A 420 -32.47 -7.32 7.33
C ASN A 420 -31.33 -7.97 8.13
N THR A 421 -31.56 -9.20 8.58
CA THR A 421 -30.58 -9.96 9.36
C THR A 421 -30.10 -11.16 8.56
N TYR A 422 -28.77 -11.29 8.43
CA TYR A 422 -28.09 -12.38 7.73
C TYR A 422 -27.26 -13.17 8.72
N SER A 423 -27.54 -14.46 8.87
CA SER A 423 -26.77 -15.34 9.74
C SER A 423 -25.38 -15.59 9.16
N MET A 424 -24.34 -15.49 10.00
CA MET A 424 -22.95 -15.78 9.62
C MET A 424 -22.51 -17.11 10.24
N ALA A 425 -21.20 -17.35 10.39
CA ALA A 425 -20.69 -18.63 10.88
C ALA A 425 -21.06 -18.92 12.35
N GLY A 426 -21.35 -17.92 13.16
CA GLY A 426 -21.83 -18.07 14.54
C GLY A 426 -20.79 -18.69 15.47
N ILE A 427 -19.51 -18.44 15.24
CA ILE A 427 -18.39 -18.91 16.09
C ILE A 427 -18.18 -17.94 17.24
N LEU A 428 -18.24 -16.65 16.95
CA LEU A 428 -18.00 -15.57 17.91
C LEU A 428 -19.33 -14.95 18.37
N PRO A 429 -19.51 -14.64 19.67
CA PRO A 429 -20.75 -14.12 20.22
C PRO A 429 -20.91 -12.61 19.95
N VAL A 430 -20.90 -12.23 18.67
CA VAL A 430 -20.91 -10.82 18.23
C VAL A 430 -21.79 -10.65 17.01
N ALA A 431 -22.54 -9.54 16.97
CA ALA A 431 -23.37 -9.12 15.83
C ALA A 431 -22.94 -7.71 15.36
N PHE A 432 -23.13 -7.43 14.09
CA PHE A 432 -22.66 -6.19 13.46
C PHE A 432 -23.80 -5.46 12.75
N ASP A 433 -23.87 -4.13 12.97
CA ASP A 433 -24.67 -3.18 12.19
C ASP A 433 -23.76 -2.42 11.23
N PHE A 434 -24.35 -1.89 10.14
CA PHE A 434 -23.61 -1.12 9.14
C PHE A 434 -24.10 0.33 9.06
N TYR A 435 -23.16 1.23 8.79
CA TYR A 435 -23.39 2.67 8.73
C TYR A 435 -22.89 3.26 7.42
N LYS A 436 -23.46 4.39 6.99
CA LYS A 436 -23.03 5.10 5.77
C LYS A 436 -21.69 5.83 5.92
N LYS A 437 -21.21 6.01 7.16
CA LYS A 437 -19.90 6.62 7.45
C LYS A 437 -18.98 5.58 8.04
N PRO A 438 -17.67 5.65 7.79
CA PRO A 438 -16.69 4.79 8.45
C PRO A 438 -16.86 4.86 9.98
N GLN A 439 -16.82 3.71 10.63
CA GLN A 439 -16.86 3.56 12.09
C GLN A 439 -15.47 3.42 12.69
N GLY A 440 -14.53 2.81 11.97
CA GLY A 440 -13.10 2.83 12.22
C GLY A 440 -12.37 3.17 10.92
N HIS A 441 -11.38 4.07 10.99
CA HIS A 441 -10.59 4.46 9.82
C HIS A 441 -9.24 5.04 10.22
N GLY A 442 -8.19 4.36 9.87
CA GLY A 442 -6.82 4.83 10.03
C GLY A 442 -5.88 3.80 10.65
N TYR A 443 -4.71 4.25 11.03
CA TYR A 443 -3.73 3.39 11.68
C TYR A 443 -4.13 3.05 13.11
N THR A 444 -3.85 1.80 13.50
CA THR A 444 -4.08 1.28 14.85
C THR A 444 -2.76 0.99 15.56
N ILE A 445 -2.77 1.10 16.87
CA ILE A 445 -1.73 0.59 17.76
C ILE A 445 -2.46 -0.17 18.86
N VAL A 446 -2.18 -1.45 18.99
CA VAL A 446 -2.76 -2.29 20.02
C VAL A 446 -1.66 -2.90 20.89
N THR A 447 -1.96 -3.09 22.19
CA THR A 447 -1.15 -3.87 23.11
C THR A 447 -1.88 -5.17 23.43
N VAL A 448 -1.20 -6.29 23.31
CA VAL A 448 -1.73 -7.59 23.71
C VAL A 448 -1.76 -7.66 25.24
N GLU A 449 -2.96 -7.71 25.84
CA GLU A 449 -3.13 -7.77 27.30
C GLU A 449 -3.58 -9.16 27.79
N GLY A 450 -4.21 -9.96 26.91
CA GLY A 450 -4.71 -11.28 27.26
C GLY A 450 -3.98 -12.41 26.53
N GLU A 451 -4.00 -13.61 27.14
CA GLU A 451 -3.48 -14.81 26.49
C GLU A 451 -4.26 -15.13 25.21
N ASN A 452 -3.56 -15.48 24.16
CA ASN A 452 -4.11 -15.81 22.86
C ASN A 452 -3.17 -16.74 22.09
N PRO A 453 -3.64 -17.41 21.03
CA PRO A 453 -2.82 -18.39 20.31
C PRO A 453 -1.72 -17.81 19.42
N TYR A 454 -1.69 -16.49 19.18
CA TYR A 454 -0.88 -15.88 18.11
C TYR A 454 0.22 -14.95 18.61
N TYR A 455 0.01 -14.26 19.73
CA TYR A 455 0.90 -13.19 20.21
C TYR A 455 1.21 -13.31 21.69
N ASP A 456 2.43 -13.00 22.06
CA ASP A 456 2.83 -12.92 23.46
C ASP A 456 2.21 -11.69 24.13
N VAL A 457 1.79 -11.84 25.40
CA VAL A 457 1.27 -10.74 26.21
C VAL A 457 2.35 -9.66 26.36
N GLY A 458 1.96 -8.40 26.23
CA GLY A 458 2.84 -7.24 26.22
C GLY A 458 3.32 -6.82 24.82
N THR A 459 3.06 -7.62 23.79
CA THR A 459 3.41 -7.25 22.40
C THR A 459 2.64 -6.01 21.95
N GLU A 460 3.32 -5.04 21.36
CA GLU A 460 2.71 -3.92 20.65
C GLU A 460 2.62 -4.26 19.15
N ILE A 461 1.42 -4.15 18.59
CA ILE A 461 1.12 -4.41 17.20
C ILE A 461 0.68 -3.10 16.53
N ARG A 462 1.30 -2.76 15.41
CA ARG A 462 0.88 -1.68 14.52
C ARG A 462 0.11 -2.27 13.35
N GLY A 463 -1.06 -1.69 13.10
CA GLY A 463 -1.94 -2.12 12.03
C GLY A 463 -2.74 -0.93 11.50
N HIS A 464 -3.83 -1.25 10.85
CA HIS A 464 -4.84 -0.27 10.45
C HIS A 464 -6.22 -0.89 10.54
N GLU A 465 -7.23 -0.05 10.63
CA GLU A 465 -8.63 -0.45 10.56
C GLU A 465 -9.36 0.39 9.53
N PHE A 466 -10.26 -0.23 8.81
CA PHE A 466 -11.14 0.45 7.89
C PHE A 466 -12.46 -0.32 7.72
N HIS A 467 -13.49 0.11 8.45
CA HIS A 467 -14.77 -0.57 8.44
C HIS A 467 -15.95 0.39 8.62
N TYR A 468 -17.07 0.05 8.00
CA TYR A 468 -18.37 0.72 8.12
C TYR A 468 -19.26 0.03 9.15
N SER A 469 -18.88 -1.17 9.57
CA SER A 469 -19.59 -1.94 10.58
C SER A 469 -19.29 -1.46 11.99
N ARG A 470 -20.23 -1.68 12.87
CA ARG A 470 -20.07 -1.51 14.32
C ARG A 470 -20.69 -2.70 15.04
N VAL A 471 -20.13 -3.08 16.15
CA VAL A 471 -20.73 -4.09 17.02
C VAL A 471 -22.05 -3.56 17.57
N SER A 472 -23.15 -4.25 17.22
CA SER A 472 -24.50 -3.95 17.71
C SER A 472 -24.82 -4.76 18.95
N ASN A 473 -24.29 -5.97 19.08
CA ASN A 473 -24.45 -6.83 20.21
C ASN A 473 -23.15 -7.61 20.50
N TRP A 474 -22.70 -7.57 21.75
CA TRP A 474 -21.59 -8.35 22.26
C TRP A 474 -22.06 -9.09 23.52
N THR A 475 -22.08 -10.42 23.49
CA THR A 475 -22.51 -11.28 24.59
C THR A 475 -21.37 -12.09 25.20
N GLY A 476 -20.14 -11.94 24.71
CA GLY A 476 -18.94 -12.53 25.25
C GLY A 476 -18.44 -11.81 26.52
N ALA A 477 -17.47 -12.40 27.19
CA ALA A 477 -16.82 -11.78 28.34
C ALA A 477 -15.81 -10.71 27.88
N GLN A 478 -15.59 -9.68 28.70
CA GLN A 478 -14.59 -8.66 28.41
C GLN A 478 -13.16 -9.24 28.37
N SER A 479 -12.91 -10.33 29.10
CA SER A 479 -11.65 -11.08 29.04
C SER A 479 -11.35 -11.72 27.70
N ASP A 480 -12.37 -11.94 26.85
CA ASP A 480 -12.20 -12.53 25.53
C ASP A 480 -11.66 -11.51 24.52
N LEU A 481 -11.64 -10.21 24.88
CA LEU A 481 -11.04 -9.13 24.09
C LEU A 481 -9.60 -8.89 24.57
N VAL A 482 -8.65 -9.49 23.88
CA VAL A 482 -7.24 -9.57 24.33
C VAL A 482 -6.38 -8.39 23.94
N PHE A 483 -6.84 -7.52 23.04
CA PHE A 483 -6.11 -6.33 22.60
C PHE A 483 -6.64 -5.06 23.28
N ARG A 484 -5.72 -4.22 23.76
CA ARG A 484 -6.00 -2.86 24.22
C ARG A 484 -5.61 -1.86 23.14
N MET A 485 -6.56 -1.05 22.71
CA MET A 485 -6.31 0.01 21.72
C MET A 485 -5.56 1.16 22.39
N LYS A 486 -4.36 1.48 21.89
CA LYS A 486 -3.67 2.76 22.17
C LYS A 486 -4.04 3.80 21.12
N ARG A 487 -4.35 3.33 19.90
CA ARG A 487 -4.82 4.13 18.78
C ARG A 487 -5.79 3.29 17.96
N GLY A 488 -6.88 3.88 17.51
CA GLY A 488 -7.95 3.21 16.76
C GLY A 488 -9.23 3.08 17.57
N VAL A 489 -10.22 2.41 17.03
CA VAL A 489 -11.56 2.23 17.61
C VAL A 489 -11.74 0.82 18.18
N GLY A 490 -11.41 -0.21 17.39
CA GLY A 490 -11.56 -1.61 17.75
C GLY A 490 -13.02 -2.08 17.86
N ILE A 491 -13.24 -3.15 18.63
CA ILE A 491 -14.53 -3.85 18.74
C ILE A 491 -15.44 -3.23 19.82
N HIS A 492 -14.92 -3.06 21.03
CA HIS A 492 -15.72 -2.57 22.16
C HIS A 492 -14.87 -1.91 23.26
N LYS A 493 -15.24 -0.69 23.70
CA LYS A 493 -14.61 0.04 24.82
C LYS A 493 -13.08 0.06 24.75
N ASP A 494 -12.52 0.53 23.64
CA ASP A 494 -11.08 0.58 23.38
C ASP A 494 -10.38 -0.79 23.45
N ARG A 495 -11.09 -1.85 23.09
CA ARG A 495 -10.58 -3.21 22.99
C ARG A 495 -10.87 -3.81 21.63
N ASP A 496 -9.99 -4.72 21.22
CA ASP A 496 -10.06 -5.48 19.98
C ASP A 496 -9.59 -6.93 20.24
N GLY A 497 -9.60 -7.76 19.19
CA GLY A 497 -9.03 -9.11 19.28
C GLY A 497 -9.88 -10.08 20.11
N ILE A 498 -10.99 -10.60 19.54
CA ILE A 498 -11.81 -11.65 20.15
C ILE A 498 -11.08 -12.98 20.07
N VAL A 499 -10.96 -13.66 21.20
CA VAL A 499 -10.41 -15.03 21.28
C VAL A 499 -11.51 -16.03 21.59
N TYR A 500 -11.53 -17.13 20.84
CA TYR A 500 -12.32 -18.32 21.13
C TYR A 500 -11.48 -19.56 20.80
N LYS A 501 -11.03 -20.32 21.81
CA LYS A 501 -10.10 -21.44 21.62
C LYS A 501 -8.85 -21.02 20.83
N ASN A 502 -8.63 -21.61 19.64
CA ASN A 502 -7.53 -21.25 18.74
C ASN A 502 -7.94 -20.22 17.64
N VAL A 503 -9.09 -19.59 17.81
CA VAL A 503 -9.55 -18.50 16.95
C VAL A 503 -9.13 -17.16 17.55
N LEU A 504 -8.56 -16.28 16.72
CA LEU A 504 -8.37 -14.85 17.02
C LEU A 504 -8.94 -14.03 15.87
N ALA A 505 -9.87 -13.13 16.18
CA ALA A 505 -10.48 -12.25 15.20
C ALA A 505 -10.45 -10.79 15.66
N THR A 506 -10.09 -9.87 14.77
CA THR A 506 -9.79 -8.46 15.10
C THR A 506 -10.26 -7.53 13.98
N TYR A 507 -10.55 -6.26 14.27
CA TYR A 507 -10.70 -5.24 13.26
C TYR A 507 -9.36 -4.76 12.71
N THR A 508 -8.30 -4.88 13.51
CA THR A 508 -6.96 -4.47 13.13
C THR A 508 -6.37 -5.40 12.08
N HIS A 509 -6.05 -4.86 10.92
CA HIS A 509 -5.28 -5.55 9.88
C HIS A 509 -3.79 -5.45 10.18
N VAL A 510 -3.08 -6.56 10.03
CA VAL A 510 -1.63 -6.62 10.23
C VAL A 510 -0.87 -6.87 8.94
N HIS A 511 0.37 -6.37 8.89
CA HIS A 511 1.31 -6.63 7.80
C HIS A 511 2.42 -7.57 8.30
N ALA A 512 2.65 -8.69 7.62
CA ALA A 512 3.57 -9.74 8.09
C ALA A 512 4.98 -9.22 8.39
N LEU A 513 5.50 -8.31 7.58
CA LEU A 513 6.82 -7.70 7.82
C LEU A 513 6.84 -6.77 9.03
N GLY A 514 5.70 -6.16 9.37
CA GLY A 514 5.57 -5.31 10.57
C GLY A 514 5.32 -6.10 11.85
N VAL A 515 4.84 -7.35 11.72
CA VAL A 515 4.53 -8.26 12.83
C VAL A 515 5.13 -9.64 12.54
N PRO A 516 6.46 -9.78 12.57
CA PRO A 516 7.15 -10.97 12.06
C PRO A 516 6.82 -12.28 12.80
N GLY A 517 6.24 -12.21 13.99
CA GLY A 517 5.78 -13.39 14.74
C GLY A 517 4.45 -13.98 14.25
N TRP A 518 3.65 -13.25 13.46
CA TRP A 518 2.30 -13.62 13.05
C TRP A 518 2.26 -14.91 12.22
N ALA A 519 3.00 -14.96 11.11
CA ALA A 519 3.02 -16.13 10.23
C ALA A 519 3.56 -17.38 10.96
N ALA A 520 4.63 -17.22 11.75
CA ALA A 520 5.20 -18.28 12.56
C ALA A 520 4.20 -18.85 13.57
N ALA A 521 3.38 -18.00 14.19
CA ALA A 521 2.35 -18.43 15.13
C ALA A 521 1.24 -19.22 14.46
N LEU A 522 0.75 -18.76 13.29
CA LEU A 522 -0.27 -19.46 12.53
C LEU A 522 0.21 -20.86 12.10
N ILE A 523 1.43 -20.96 11.56
CA ILE A 523 2.05 -22.23 11.16
C ILE A 523 2.25 -23.15 12.37
N ARG A 524 2.76 -22.65 13.48
CA ARG A 524 2.94 -23.43 14.72
C ARG A 524 1.62 -24.02 15.22
N ASN A 525 0.54 -23.23 15.19
CA ASN A 525 -0.78 -23.69 15.60
C ASN A 525 -1.36 -24.71 14.61
N ALA A 526 -1.17 -24.51 13.30
CA ALA A 526 -1.54 -25.48 12.26
C ALA A 526 -0.88 -26.85 12.49
N VAL A 527 0.43 -26.87 12.73
CA VAL A 527 1.18 -28.10 13.02
C VAL A 527 0.68 -28.78 14.31
N LYS A 528 0.41 -28.00 15.37
CA LYS A 528 -0.15 -28.55 16.62
C LYS A 528 -1.51 -29.20 16.37
N PHE A 529 -2.42 -28.53 15.68
CA PHE A 529 -3.75 -29.03 15.37
C PHE A 529 -3.69 -30.32 14.54
N ARG A 530 -2.88 -30.35 13.49
CA ARG A 530 -2.68 -31.54 12.68
C ARG A 530 -2.17 -32.73 13.50
N ASN A 531 -1.23 -32.53 14.43
CA ASN A 531 -0.67 -33.59 15.25
C ASN A 531 -1.62 -34.09 16.35
N SER A 532 -2.72 -33.36 16.63
CA SER A 532 -3.74 -33.73 17.60
C SER A 532 -4.90 -34.55 17.00
N ARG A 533 -4.98 -34.65 15.67
CA ARG A 533 -5.89 -35.50 14.91
C ARG A 533 -5.26 -36.89 14.72
#